data_ea6e3ad7facdad50628487aeeef02be0
#
_entry.id   ea6e3ad7facdad50628487aeeef02be0
#
_cell.length_a   1.000
_cell.length_b   1.000
_cell.length_c   1.000
_cell.angle_alpha   90.00
_cell.angle_beta   90.00
_cell.angle_gamma   90.00
#
_symmetry.space_group_name_H-M   'P 1'
#
loop_
_entity.id
_entity.type
_entity.pdbx_description
1 polymer ?
#
loop_
_entity_poly.entity_id
_entity_poly.type
_entity_poly.pdbx_seq_one_letter_code
_entity_poly.pdbx_strand_id
1 'polypeptide(L)'
;MPAVSSALVVGSGLAGAATAIHLAKAGVAVDLIEIKPDVAALGSGITLQGNALRELRSLGVWEQVLAAGYPFDTTGIRAPDPAGSVVAEVADAKTGGPDLPAVMGMPRPELARILADRATEVGVKVRFGTTFTELAQDDDGVDVTFSDHSTGRYDVVVGADGLRSWTRRALGINLETRSVGMGIWRAFGPRPASVTRTDLYYGGPSYIAGYCPTGEDSLYAYIVEDAQDRSALTPDEQLATMKQLSQAYHGPWDEIRETLTDPSRVNYTWFETHVLDEPWNRGRVVLIGDAAHTCPPTIAQGGAMALEDAVVLAELLTERDALDQELWDAFMARRYERAKTVVEASNQLAQWQLDHVQGDIPSLMRSIAILTSQPA
;
A
#
# COMPACT_ATOMS: atom_id res chain seq x y z
N MET A 1 5.74 4.84 -31.53
CA MET A 1 6.35 5.75 -30.52
C MET A 1 5.46 5.66 -29.30
N PRO A 2 5.95 5.91 -28.08
CA PRO A 2 5.06 5.96 -26.93
C PRO A 2 3.86 6.88 -27.15
N ALA A 3 2.70 6.54 -26.59
CA ALA A 3 1.49 7.38 -26.66
C ALA A 3 1.67 8.75 -26.00
N VAL A 4 2.69 8.87 -25.12
CA VAL A 4 3.03 10.09 -24.40
C VAL A 4 4.54 10.32 -24.40
N SER A 5 4.96 11.59 -24.45
CA SER A 5 6.35 12.01 -24.34
C SER A 5 6.66 12.67 -22.98
N SER A 6 5.62 13.14 -22.30
CA SER A 6 5.71 13.82 -21.01
C SER A 6 4.56 13.40 -20.09
N ALA A 7 4.87 13.26 -18.80
CA ALA A 7 3.90 12.90 -17.78
C ALA A 7 4.12 13.66 -16.48
N LEU A 8 3.01 14.08 -15.83
CA LEU A 8 3.03 14.51 -14.44
C LEU A 8 2.45 13.38 -13.59
N VAL A 9 3.17 13.00 -12.55
CA VAL A 9 2.68 12.07 -11.52
C VAL A 9 2.47 12.84 -10.22
N VAL A 10 1.26 12.73 -9.66
CA VAL A 10 0.85 13.42 -8.42
C VAL A 10 0.84 12.42 -7.27
N GLY A 11 1.74 12.58 -6.31
CA GLY A 11 1.92 11.70 -5.16
C GLY A 11 3.09 10.72 -5.33
N SER A 12 4.02 10.69 -4.37
CA SER A 12 5.21 9.83 -4.37
C SER A 12 5.03 8.53 -3.56
N GLY A 13 3.78 8.08 -3.38
CA GLY A 13 3.46 6.76 -2.81
C GLY A 13 3.89 5.62 -3.75
N LEU A 14 3.58 4.36 -3.37
CA LEU A 14 3.95 3.17 -4.14
C LEU A 14 3.51 3.26 -5.61
N ALA A 15 2.24 3.61 -5.86
CA ALA A 15 1.70 3.74 -7.22
C ALA A 15 2.44 4.82 -8.02
N GLY A 16 2.57 6.02 -7.45
CA GLY A 16 3.16 7.16 -8.18
C GLY A 16 4.65 6.98 -8.44
N ALA A 17 5.43 6.58 -7.45
CA ALA A 17 6.85 6.34 -7.62
C ALA A 17 7.11 5.23 -8.65
N ALA A 18 6.35 4.12 -8.59
CA ALA A 18 6.47 3.03 -9.55
C ALA A 18 6.12 3.46 -10.98
N THR A 19 5.02 4.21 -11.16
CA THR A 19 4.64 4.76 -12.46
C THR A 19 5.73 5.67 -13.02
N ALA A 20 6.22 6.60 -12.20
CA ALA A 20 7.26 7.53 -12.61
C ALA A 20 8.54 6.81 -13.05
N ILE A 21 8.97 5.79 -12.29
CA ILE A 21 10.15 4.98 -12.62
C ILE A 21 9.95 4.24 -13.95
N HIS A 22 8.81 3.56 -14.14
CA HIS A 22 8.56 2.82 -15.38
C HIS A 22 8.51 3.72 -16.61
N LEU A 23 7.80 4.84 -16.53
CA LEU A 23 7.71 5.81 -17.63
C LEU A 23 9.09 6.40 -17.98
N ALA A 24 9.87 6.81 -16.97
CA ALA A 24 11.20 7.36 -17.19
C ALA A 24 12.17 6.33 -17.81
N LYS A 25 12.13 5.06 -17.35
CA LYS A 25 12.90 3.94 -17.97
C LYS A 25 12.56 3.74 -19.45
N ALA A 26 11.32 4.04 -19.85
CA ALA A 26 10.87 3.97 -21.25
C ALA A 26 11.15 5.25 -22.06
N GLY A 27 11.80 6.26 -21.46
CA GLY A 27 12.20 7.50 -22.13
C GLY A 27 11.16 8.62 -22.12
N VAL A 28 10.09 8.49 -21.35
CA VAL A 28 9.11 9.55 -21.12
C VAL A 28 9.70 10.57 -20.14
N ALA A 29 9.54 11.87 -20.41
CA ALA A 29 9.91 12.94 -19.49
C ALA A 29 8.90 12.98 -18.32
N VAL A 30 9.34 12.76 -17.08
CA VAL A 30 8.46 12.66 -15.93
C VAL A 30 8.80 13.68 -14.86
N ASP A 31 7.79 14.45 -14.45
CA ASP A 31 7.79 15.22 -13.21
C ASP A 31 6.93 14.47 -12.17
N LEU A 32 7.47 14.28 -10.95
CA LEU A 32 6.80 13.66 -9.82
C LEU A 32 6.68 14.69 -8.71
N ILE A 33 5.45 15.01 -8.28
CA ILE A 33 5.21 15.96 -7.21
C ILE A 33 4.67 15.27 -5.96
N GLU A 34 5.11 15.74 -4.80
CA GLU A 34 4.66 15.25 -3.49
C GLU A 34 4.41 16.45 -2.57
N ILE A 35 3.24 16.46 -1.93
CA ILE A 35 2.83 17.54 -1.02
C ILE A 35 3.65 17.58 0.27
N LYS A 36 4.17 16.44 0.72
CA LYS A 36 5.05 16.39 1.88
C LYS A 36 6.42 16.98 1.54
N PRO A 37 7.10 17.57 2.55
CA PRO A 37 8.39 18.25 2.31
C PRO A 37 9.56 17.30 2.04
N ASP A 38 9.38 16.01 2.35
CA ASP A 38 10.40 14.98 2.16
C ASP A 38 9.77 13.59 1.97
N VAL A 39 10.64 12.57 1.82
CA VAL A 39 10.27 11.16 1.67
C VAL A 39 9.65 10.56 2.94
N ALA A 40 9.50 11.32 4.04
CA ALA A 40 9.03 10.82 5.32
C ALA A 40 7.65 10.18 5.21
N ALA A 41 7.63 8.90 4.86
CA ALA A 41 6.46 8.07 4.99
C ALA A 41 6.20 7.90 6.49
N LEU A 42 5.13 8.53 6.97
CA LEU A 42 4.60 8.21 8.28
C LEU A 42 4.12 6.76 8.22
N GLY A 43 4.66 5.93 9.08
CA GLY A 43 4.21 4.55 9.14
C GLY A 43 5.24 3.64 9.78
N SER A 44 4.73 2.60 10.39
CA SER A 44 5.52 1.58 11.09
C SER A 44 6.17 0.63 10.09
N GLY A 45 5.40 -0.21 9.45
CA GLY A 45 5.88 -1.22 8.53
C GLY A 45 4.91 -1.45 7.39
N ILE A 46 5.35 -2.26 6.44
CA ILE A 46 4.52 -2.78 5.36
C ILE A 46 4.83 -4.26 5.18
N THR A 47 3.79 -5.05 4.96
CA THR A 47 3.90 -6.44 4.51
C THR A 47 3.70 -6.48 3.00
N LEU A 48 4.69 -6.96 2.29
CA LEU A 48 4.72 -7.07 0.84
C LEU A 48 4.50 -8.53 0.44
N GLN A 49 3.43 -8.80 -0.27
CA GLN A 49 3.15 -10.11 -0.84
C GLN A 49 4.00 -10.35 -2.11
N GLY A 50 4.17 -11.59 -2.51
CA GLY A 50 5.03 -11.99 -3.63
C GLY A 50 4.77 -11.21 -4.93
N ASN A 51 3.52 -10.92 -5.28
CA ASN A 51 3.20 -10.11 -6.45
C ASN A 51 3.73 -8.66 -6.33
N ALA A 52 3.70 -8.04 -5.14
CA ALA A 52 4.36 -6.75 -4.91
C ALA A 52 5.88 -6.84 -5.10
N LEU A 53 6.49 -7.94 -4.62
CA LEU A 53 7.93 -8.17 -4.77
C LEU A 53 8.33 -8.34 -6.25
N ARG A 54 7.47 -8.98 -7.05
CA ARG A 54 7.65 -9.10 -8.50
C ARG A 54 7.73 -7.72 -9.14
N GLU A 55 6.81 -6.83 -8.80
CA GLU A 55 6.78 -5.48 -9.36
C GLU A 55 7.95 -4.62 -8.87
N LEU A 56 8.35 -4.73 -7.62
CA LEU A 56 9.57 -4.06 -7.12
C LEU A 56 10.84 -4.55 -7.84
N ARG A 57 10.90 -5.84 -8.20
CA ARG A 57 12.00 -6.37 -9.02
C ARG A 57 11.99 -5.77 -10.43
N SER A 58 10.84 -5.57 -11.05
CA SER A 58 10.72 -4.97 -12.39
C SER A 58 11.18 -3.49 -12.40
N LEU A 59 11.00 -2.77 -11.28
CA LEU A 59 11.53 -1.41 -11.09
C LEU A 59 13.07 -1.38 -11.01
N GLY A 60 13.72 -2.51 -10.72
CA GLY A 60 15.16 -2.61 -10.54
C GLY A 60 15.64 -2.20 -9.15
N VAL A 61 14.80 -2.41 -8.11
CA VAL A 61 15.12 -2.08 -6.71
C VAL A 61 15.21 -3.32 -5.82
N TRP A 62 15.18 -4.52 -6.40
CA TRP A 62 15.09 -5.77 -5.65
C TRP A 62 16.22 -5.95 -4.63
N GLU A 63 17.45 -5.67 -4.99
CA GLU A 63 18.61 -5.87 -4.10
C GLU A 63 18.54 -4.94 -2.88
N GLN A 64 18.13 -3.70 -3.08
CA GLN A 64 17.94 -2.74 -1.99
C GLN A 64 16.77 -3.15 -1.08
N VAL A 65 15.67 -3.60 -1.66
CA VAL A 65 14.49 -4.08 -0.94
C VAL A 65 14.83 -5.33 -0.13
N LEU A 66 15.56 -6.29 -0.71
CA LEU A 66 16.00 -7.51 -0.03
C LEU A 66 16.96 -7.20 1.13
N ALA A 67 17.87 -6.25 0.94
CA ALA A 67 18.83 -5.85 1.96
C ALA A 67 18.18 -5.10 3.15
N ALA A 68 17.09 -4.39 2.91
CA ALA A 68 16.42 -3.56 3.91
C ALA A 68 15.21 -4.24 4.57
N GLY A 69 14.69 -5.32 3.98
CA GLY A 69 13.51 -6.04 4.45
C GLY A 69 13.85 -7.35 5.16
N TYR A 70 12.80 -8.06 5.56
CA TYR A 70 12.93 -9.40 6.18
C TYR A 70 12.00 -10.38 5.43
N PRO A 71 12.55 -11.30 4.63
CA PRO A 71 11.77 -12.27 3.86
C PRO A 71 11.34 -13.47 4.72
N PHE A 72 10.15 -14.01 4.44
CA PHE A 72 9.65 -15.27 5.02
C PHE A 72 8.64 -15.93 4.10
N ASP A 73 8.42 -17.25 4.30
CA ASP A 73 7.53 -18.06 3.43
C ASP A 73 6.35 -18.68 4.20
N THR A 74 6.22 -18.39 5.50
CA THR A 74 5.13 -18.94 6.32
C THR A 74 4.55 -17.91 7.26
N THR A 75 3.27 -18.03 7.56
CA THR A 75 2.55 -17.26 8.59
C THR A 75 2.13 -18.16 9.73
N GLY A 76 2.42 -17.76 10.98
CA GLY A 76 1.98 -18.49 12.16
C GLY A 76 0.62 -18.02 12.64
N ILE A 77 -0.22 -18.95 13.06
CA ILE A 77 -1.46 -18.68 13.76
C ILE A 77 -1.28 -19.04 15.23
N ARG A 78 -1.59 -18.10 16.11
CA ARG A 78 -1.41 -18.28 17.57
C ARG A 78 -2.74 -18.15 18.31
N ALA A 79 -2.83 -18.86 19.44
CA ALA A 79 -3.91 -18.70 20.40
C ALA A 79 -3.60 -17.55 21.38
N PRO A 80 -4.62 -16.80 21.85
CA PRO A 80 -4.47 -15.83 22.93
C PRO A 80 -4.50 -16.51 24.31
N ASP A 81 -3.66 -17.55 24.47
CA ASP A 81 -3.49 -18.28 25.71
C ASP A 81 -2.25 -17.79 26.48
N PRO A 82 -2.07 -18.15 27.76
CA PRO A 82 -0.92 -17.68 28.56
C PRO A 82 0.46 -18.07 28.02
N ALA A 83 0.55 -19.03 27.11
CA ALA A 83 1.80 -19.43 26.45
C ALA A 83 1.99 -18.75 25.08
N GLY A 84 0.94 -18.12 24.52
CA GLY A 84 0.94 -17.64 23.15
C GLY A 84 1.19 -18.76 22.14
N SER A 85 0.51 -19.91 22.35
CA SER A 85 0.76 -21.16 21.64
C SER A 85 0.57 -21.03 20.14
N VAL A 86 1.51 -21.58 19.34
CA VAL A 86 1.32 -21.73 17.89
C VAL A 86 0.33 -22.86 17.63
N VAL A 87 -0.82 -22.55 17.05
CA VAL A 87 -1.87 -23.52 16.73
C VAL A 87 -1.81 -24.01 15.29
N ALA A 88 -1.22 -23.22 14.41
CA ALA A 88 -0.96 -23.60 13.02
C ALA A 88 0.21 -22.81 12.43
N GLU A 89 0.86 -23.41 11.45
CA GLU A 89 1.78 -22.75 10.55
C GLU A 89 1.29 -22.95 9.12
N VAL A 90 1.10 -21.86 8.38
CA VAL A 90 0.55 -21.87 7.04
C VAL A 90 1.63 -21.42 6.05
N ALA A 91 1.90 -22.22 5.03
CA ALA A 91 2.77 -21.81 3.95
C ALA A 91 2.09 -20.71 3.12
N ASP A 92 2.77 -19.59 2.94
CA ASP A 92 2.31 -18.50 2.11
C ASP A 92 2.53 -18.79 0.62
N ALA A 93 1.63 -18.32 -0.22
CA ALA A 93 1.72 -18.53 -1.66
C ALA A 93 2.81 -17.63 -2.28
N LYS A 94 3.72 -18.22 -3.07
CA LYS A 94 4.75 -17.49 -3.84
C LYS A 94 4.17 -16.82 -5.08
N THR A 95 3.32 -15.83 -4.88
CA THR A 95 2.61 -15.12 -5.96
C THR A 95 3.51 -14.29 -6.87
N GLY A 96 4.75 -14.04 -6.45
CA GLY A 96 5.79 -13.37 -7.25
C GLY A 96 6.62 -14.29 -8.13
N GLY A 97 6.41 -15.61 -8.03
CA GLY A 97 7.20 -16.64 -8.69
C GLY A 97 8.13 -17.39 -7.74
N PRO A 98 8.74 -18.50 -8.20
CA PRO A 98 9.51 -19.42 -7.35
C PRO A 98 10.78 -18.81 -6.77
N ASP A 99 11.37 -17.83 -7.46
CA ASP A 99 12.65 -17.22 -7.10
C ASP A 99 12.52 -16.07 -6.09
N LEU A 100 11.28 -15.69 -5.74
CA LEU A 100 11.02 -14.67 -4.74
C LEU A 100 10.46 -15.31 -3.45
N PRO A 101 10.69 -14.69 -2.28
CA PRO A 101 9.99 -15.10 -1.08
C PRO A 101 8.48 -14.88 -1.24
N ALA A 102 7.69 -15.63 -0.48
CA ALA A 102 6.24 -15.47 -0.52
C ALA A 102 5.81 -14.11 0.03
N VAL A 103 6.48 -13.67 1.09
CA VAL A 103 6.17 -12.44 1.83
C VAL A 103 7.46 -11.77 2.28
N MET A 104 7.44 -10.47 2.42
CA MET A 104 8.50 -9.68 3.03
C MET A 104 7.90 -8.57 3.90
N GLY A 105 8.38 -8.43 5.10
CA GLY A 105 8.15 -7.23 5.89
C GLY A 105 9.27 -6.22 5.69
N MET A 106 8.95 -4.92 5.66
CA MET A 106 9.98 -3.89 5.66
C MET A 106 9.48 -2.57 6.27
N PRO A 107 10.40 -1.69 6.70
CA PRO A 107 10.02 -0.34 7.14
C PRO A 107 9.46 0.45 5.97
N ARG A 108 8.27 1.02 6.14
CA ARG A 108 7.62 1.82 5.08
C ARG A 108 8.44 3.04 4.65
N PRO A 109 9.08 3.79 5.57
CA PRO A 109 9.95 4.89 5.19
C PRO A 109 11.13 4.47 4.31
N GLU A 110 11.70 3.29 4.60
CA GLU A 110 12.84 2.78 3.84
C GLU A 110 12.43 2.39 2.40
N LEU A 111 11.27 1.73 2.24
CA LEU A 111 10.74 1.45 0.91
C LEU A 111 10.50 2.74 0.11
N ALA A 112 9.92 3.76 0.75
CA ALA A 112 9.68 5.05 0.12
C ALA A 112 10.99 5.72 -0.32
N ARG A 113 12.04 5.65 0.51
CA ARG A 113 13.37 6.17 0.19
C ARG A 113 13.99 5.44 -1.02
N ILE A 114 13.97 4.10 -1.00
CA ILE A 114 14.49 3.29 -2.12
C ILE A 114 13.80 3.67 -3.44
N LEU A 115 12.49 3.85 -3.43
CA LEU A 115 11.74 4.23 -4.63
C LEU A 115 12.04 5.67 -5.08
N ALA A 116 12.18 6.61 -4.15
CA ALA A 116 12.53 8.00 -4.47
C ALA A 116 13.95 8.13 -5.05
N ASP A 117 14.92 7.40 -4.47
CA ASP A 117 16.28 7.32 -4.96
C ASP A 117 16.29 6.75 -6.39
N ARG A 118 15.55 5.65 -6.61
CA ARG A 118 15.44 5.03 -7.93
C ARG A 118 14.77 5.95 -8.96
N ALA A 119 13.70 6.65 -8.58
CA ALA A 119 13.06 7.63 -9.45
C ALA A 119 14.07 8.71 -9.91
N THR A 120 14.85 9.25 -8.97
CA THR A 120 15.90 10.23 -9.27
C THR A 120 16.99 9.65 -10.19
N GLU A 121 17.44 8.43 -9.92
CA GLU A 121 18.47 7.72 -10.70
C GLU A 121 18.06 7.53 -12.17
N VAL A 122 16.79 7.24 -12.44
CA VAL A 122 16.27 7.06 -13.81
C VAL A 122 15.87 8.38 -14.49
N GLY A 123 16.10 9.53 -13.84
CA GLY A 123 15.91 10.85 -14.43
C GLY A 123 14.55 11.49 -14.17
N VAL A 124 13.74 10.97 -13.25
CA VAL A 124 12.50 11.64 -12.81
C VAL A 124 12.84 12.93 -12.10
N LYS A 125 12.14 14.02 -12.42
CA LYS A 125 12.24 15.28 -11.67
C LYS A 125 11.29 15.26 -10.49
N VAL A 126 11.82 14.97 -9.31
CA VAL A 126 11.04 14.90 -8.07
C VAL A 126 10.96 16.26 -7.39
N ARG A 127 9.76 16.71 -7.03
CA ARG A 127 9.49 17.98 -6.35
C ARG A 127 8.69 17.72 -5.08
N PHE A 128 9.34 17.76 -3.94
CA PHE A 128 8.70 17.69 -2.61
C PHE A 128 8.14 19.05 -2.20
N GLY A 129 7.18 19.06 -1.26
CA GLY A 129 6.50 20.26 -0.79
C GLY A 129 5.63 20.92 -1.87
N THR A 130 5.28 20.18 -2.92
CA THR A 130 4.62 20.70 -4.12
C THR A 130 3.33 19.93 -4.39
N THR A 131 2.26 20.65 -4.68
CA THR A 131 1.02 20.11 -5.24
C THR A 131 0.56 20.99 -6.40
N PHE A 132 -0.50 20.59 -7.10
CA PHE A 132 -1.14 21.46 -8.09
C PHE A 132 -2.32 22.22 -7.46
N THR A 133 -2.63 23.38 -8.01
CA THR A 133 -3.79 24.19 -7.64
C THR A 133 -4.86 24.19 -8.72
N GLU A 134 -4.45 23.99 -10.00
CA GLU A 134 -5.35 23.96 -11.13
C GLU A 134 -4.89 22.95 -12.17
N LEU A 135 -5.86 22.26 -12.79
CA LEU A 135 -5.69 21.38 -13.95
C LEU A 135 -6.66 21.84 -15.03
N ALA A 136 -6.17 22.15 -16.22
CA ALA A 136 -6.97 22.41 -17.39
C ALA A 136 -6.48 21.53 -18.55
N GLN A 137 -7.38 20.78 -19.19
CA GLN A 137 -7.02 19.88 -20.28
C GLN A 137 -7.73 20.20 -21.58
N ASP A 138 -7.07 19.91 -22.67
CA ASP A 138 -7.59 19.92 -24.02
C ASP A 138 -7.29 18.62 -24.75
N ASP A 139 -7.49 18.56 -26.07
CA ASP A 139 -7.24 17.36 -26.87
C ASP A 139 -5.75 16.98 -26.93
N ASP A 140 -4.84 17.93 -26.72
CA ASP A 140 -3.39 17.76 -26.89
C ASP A 140 -2.61 17.60 -25.58
N GLY A 141 -3.18 18.01 -24.43
CA GLY A 141 -2.45 17.93 -23.16
C GLY A 141 -3.21 18.46 -21.94
N VAL A 142 -2.49 18.53 -20.84
CA VAL A 142 -2.98 19.03 -19.54
C VAL A 142 -2.08 20.16 -19.08
N ASP A 143 -2.62 21.36 -18.97
CA ASP A 143 -1.97 22.50 -18.34
C ASP A 143 -2.15 22.42 -16.83
N VAL A 144 -1.06 22.59 -16.10
CA VAL A 144 -1.00 22.46 -14.65
C VAL A 144 -0.43 23.72 -14.03
N THR A 145 -1.13 24.28 -13.05
CA THR A 145 -0.61 25.33 -12.17
C THR A 145 -0.23 24.71 -10.84
N PHE A 146 0.99 24.90 -10.37
CA PHE A 146 1.51 24.37 -9.12
C PHE A 146 1.32 25.33 -7.96
N SER A 147 1.48 24.83 -6.72
CA SER A 147 1.35 25.60 -5.48
C SER A 147 2.39 26.72 -5.34
N ASP A 148 3.51 26.68 -6.06
CA ASP A 148 4.52 27.71 -6.13
C ASP A 148 4.31 28.70 -7.29
N HIS A 149 3.13 28.67 -7.92
CA HIS A 149 2.74 29.46 -9.09
C HIS A 149 3.51 29.18 -10.39
N SER A 150 4.39 28.19 -10.41
CA SER A 150 4.95 27.69 -11.66
C SER A 150 3.89 26.92 -12.46
N THR A 151 4.10 26.80 -13.77
CA THR A 151 3.18 26.10 -14.67
C THR A 151 3.93 25.01 -15.44
N GLY A 152 3.20 23.99 -15.90
CA GLY A 152 3.70 22.93 -16.75
C GLY A 152 2.61 22.45 -17.70
N ARG A 153 3.00 21.82 -18.81
CA ARG A 153 2.10 21.14 -19.73
C ARG A 153 2.59 19.72 -19.96
N TYR A 154 1.70 18.76 -19.87
CA TYR A 154 1.98 17.34 -19.96
C TYR A 154 1.01 16.63 -20.89
N ASP A 155 1.45 15.56 -21.54
CA ASP A 155 0.57 14.73 -22.36
C ASP A 155 -0.45 13.96 -21.50
N VAL A 156 -0.05 13.59 -20.28
CA VAL A 156 -0.90 12.86 -19.31
C VAL A 156 -0.59 13.29 -17.89
N VAL A 157 -1.61 13.27 -17.02
CA VAL A 157 -1.47 13.43 -15.57
C VAL A 157 -1.96 12.17 -14.86
N VAL A 158 -1.13 11.64 -13.96
CA VAL A 158 -1.44 10.45 -13.17
C VAL A 158 -1.67 10.85 -11.71
N GLY A 159 -2.91 10.73 -11.23
CA GLY A 159 -3.29 10.94 -9.84
C GLY A 159 -3.04 9.69 -9.01
N ALA A 160 -1.95 9.69 -8.25
CA ALA A 160 -1.53 8.65 -7.32
C ALA A 160 -1.45 9.20 -5.88
N ASP A 161 -2.28 10.17 -5.57
CA ASP A 161 -2.29 11.00 -4.37
C ASP A 161 -3.14 10.42 -3.22
N GLY A 162 -3.43 9.12 -3.31
CA GLY A 162 -3.89 8.28 -2.22
C GLY A 162 -5.37 8.46 -1.86
N LEU A 163 -5.75 7.93 -0.69
CA LEU A 163 -7.11 7.83 -0.19
C LEU A 163 -7.88 9.16 -0.26
N ARG A 164 -7.24 10.26 0.10
CA ARG A 164 -7.83 11.61 0.13
C ARG A 164 -7.56 12.41 -1.15
N SER A 165 -7.40 11.71 -2.28
CA SER A 165 -6.98 12.25 -3.57
C SER A 165 -7.59 13.62 -3.90
N TRP A 166 -6.71 14.60 -4.09
CA TRP A 166 -7.06 15.93 -4.60
C TRP A 166 -7.31 15.86 -6.11
N THR A 167 -6.54 15.03 -6.83
CA THR A 167 -6.71 14.79 -8.26
C THR A 167 -8.12 14.28 -8.57
N ARG A 168 -8.60 13.28 -7.77
CA ARG A 168 -9.97 12.76 -7.90
C ARG A 168 -11.01 13.85 -7.75
N ARG A 169 -10.86 14.73 -6.76
CA ARG A 169 -11.76 15.87 -6.54
C ARG A 169 -11.69 16.91 -7.66
N ALA A 170 -10.49 17.20 -8.16
CA ALA A 170 -10.30 18.12 -9.28
C ALA A 170 -10.98 17.63 -10.58
N LEU A 171 -11.13 16.32 -10.74
CA LEU A 171 -11.89 15.71 -11.83
C LEU A 171 -13.41 15.72 -11.61
N GLY A 172 -13.90 16.32 -10.52
CA GLY A 172 -15.33 16.33 -10.18
C GLY A 172 -15.87 14.97 -9.73
N ILE A 173 -15.00 14.01 -9.40
CA ILE A 173 -15.39 12.68 -8.92
C ILE A 173 -15.58 12.76 -7.40
N ASN A 174 -16.85 12.79 -6.99
CA ASN A 174 -17.24 12.83 -5.59
C ASN A 174 -17.38 11.40 -5.05
N LEU A 175 -16.30 10.87 -4.54
CA LEU A 175 -16.26 9.56 -3.88
C LEU A 175 -16.05 9.76 -2.38
N GLU A 176 -16.99 9.25 -1.58
CA GLU A 176 -16.85 9.14 -0.14
C GLU A 176 -16.32 7.75 0.20
N THR A 177 -15.24 7.69 0.97
CA THR A 177 -14.73 6.43 1.50
C THR A 177 -15.67 5.91 2.59
N ARG A 178 -15.82 4.59 2.66
CA ARG A 178 -16.61 3.94 3.71
C ARG A 178 -15.69 3.47 4.83
N SER A 179 -16.09 3.74 6.08
CA SER A 179 -15.47 3.08 7.22
C SER A 179 -15.77 1.58 7.18
N VAL A 180 -14.76 0.76 7.45
CA VAL A 180 -14.91 -0.69 7.59
C VAL A 180 -15.46 -1.08 8.97
N GLY A 181 -15.43 -0.16 9.95
CA GLY A 181 -15.82 -0.42 11.33
C GLY A 181 -14.68 -0.92 12.22
N MET A 182 -13.48 -0.99 11.68
CA MET A 182 -12.27 -1.40 12.39
C MET A 182 -11.24 -0.29 12.46
N GLY A 183 -10.46 -0.30 13.56
CA GLY A 183 -9.28 0.52 13.74
C GLY A 183 -8.06 -0.32 14.09
N ILE A 184 -6.89 0.19 13.80
CA ILE A 184 -5.63 -0.51 14.02
C ILE A 184 -4.63 0.35 14.77
N TRP A 185 -4.13 -0.19 15.85
CA TRP A 185 -2.93 0.26 16.53
C TRP A 185 -1.71 -0.30 15.81
N ARG A 186 -0.71 0.54 15.60
CA ARG A 186 0.56 0.14 14.99
C ARG A 186 1.70 0.65 15.83
N ALA A 187 2.70 -0.21 16.02
CA ALA A 187 3.96 0.17 16.65
C ALA A 187 5.13 -0.34 15.84
N PHE A 188 6.20 0.44 15.82
CA PHE A 188 7.48 0.06 15.25
C PHE A 188 8.51 -0.05 16.37
N GLY A 189 9.20 -1.18 16.46
CA GLY A 189 10.13 -1.45 17.56
C GLY A 189 11.25 -2.42 17.20
N PRO A 190 12.13 -2.72 18.17
CA PRO A 190 13.13 -3.76 18.02
C PRO A 190 12.50 -5.13 17.80
N ARG A 191 13.13 -5.95 16.97
CA ARG A 191 12.68 -7.32 16.70
C ARG A 191 13.26 -8.29 17.75
N PRO A 192 12.40 -9.00 18.49
CA PRO A 192 12.83 -10.16 19.28
C PRO A 192 13.46 -11.24 18.39
N ALA A 193 14.50 -11.91 18.86
CA ALA A 193 15.17 -12.96 18.09
C ALA A 193 14.21 -14.12 17.72
N SER A 194 13.18 -14.35 18.52
CA SER A 194 12.14 -15.35 18.29
C SER A 194 11.18 -15.01 17.13
N VAL A 195 11.14 -13.75 16.67
CA VAL A 195 10.27 -13.29 15.58
C VAL A 195 11.00 -13.45 14.25
N THR A 196 10.70 -14.52 13.52
CA THR A 196 11.30 -14.84 12.22
C THR A 196 10.29 -14.82 11.07
N ARG A 197 9.01 -14.52 11.35
CA ARG A 197 7.91 -14.45 10.39
C ARG A 197 6.78 -13.61 10.99
N THR A 198 5.73 -13.38 10.20
CA THR A 198 4.45 -12.87 10.72
C THR A 198 3.75 -13.97 11.51
N ASP A 199 3.31 -13.63 12.72
CA ASP A 199 2.34 -14.44 13.46
C ASP A 199 1.09 -13.59 13.75
N LEU A 200 -0.08 -14.24 13.67
CA LEU A 200 -1.39 -13.66 13.91
C LEU A 200 -2.07 -14.36 15.08
N TYR A 201 -2.52 -13.59 16.05
CA TYR A 201 -3.38 -14.06 17.15
C TYR A 201 -4.82 -13.72 16.80
N TYR A 202 -5.66 -14.72 16.72
CA TYR A 202 -7.10 -14.55 16.54
C TYR A 202 -7.83 -14.76 17.85
N GLY A 203 -8.79 -13.87 18.14
CA GLY A 203 -9.54 -13.89 19.40
C GLY A 203 -8.87 -13.09 20.51
N GLY A 204 -9.43 -13.19 21.74
CA GLY A 204 -9.08 -12.31 22.86
C GLY A 204 -9.91 -11.02 22.81
N PRO A 205 -9.39 -9.90 23.35
CA PRO A 205 -10.13 -8.64 23.42
C PRO A 205 -10.14 -7.85 22.11
N SER A 206 -9.39 -8.27 21.11
CA SER A 206 -9.25 -7.62 19.80
C SER A 206 -9.50 -8.62 18.68
N TYR A 207 -9.81 -8.14 17.47
CA TYR A 207 -10.03 -9.02 16.31
C TYR A 207 -8.75 -9.77 15.92
N ILE A 208 -7.67 -9.03 15.86
CA ILE A 208 -6.34 -9.58 15.57
C ILE A 208 -5.31 -8.81 16.40
N ALA A 209 -4.36 -9.54 16.97
CA ALA A 209 -3.05 -8.99 17.34
C ALA A 209 -1.98 -9.71 16.50
N GLY A 210 -0.98 -8.99 16.04
CA GLY A 210 0.05 -9.59 15.21
C GLY A 210 1.33 -8.77 15.18
N TYR A 211 2.33 -9.35 14.56
CA TYR A 211 3.61 -8.70 14.31
C TYR A 211 4.21 -9.24 13.01
N CYS A 212 5.07 -8.44 12.41
CA CYS A 212 5.81 -8.76 11.20
C CYS A 212 7.26 -8.29 11.37
N PRO A 213 8.27 -9.15 11.17
CA PRO A 213 9.65 -8.70 11.11
C PRO A 213 9.83 -7.80 9.89
N THR A 214 10.54 -6.68 10.06
CA THR A 214 10.72 -5.69 9.00
C THR A 214 12.18 -5.44 8.65
N GLY A 215 13.09 -6.10 9.32
CA GLY A 215 14.54 -6.08 9.14
C GLY A 215 15.21 -6.95 10.18
N GLU A 216 16.52 -7.05 10.14
CA GLU A 216 17.27 -7.86 11.13
C GLU A 216 16.98 -7.42 12.57
N ASP A 217 16.86 -6.12 12.81
CA ASP A 217 16.71 -5.55 14.15
C ASP A 217 15.36 -4.88 14.39
N SER A 218 14.43 -4.95 13.43
CA SER A 218 13.17 -4.20 13.50
C SER A 218 11.95 -5.05 13.24
N LEU A 219 10.85 -4.69 13.91
CA LEU A 219 9.54 -5.27 13.68
C LEU A 219 8.45 -4.19 13.63
N TYR A 220 7.34 -4.59 13.08
CA TYR A 220 6.08 -3.90 13.06
C TYR A 220 5.05 -4.74 13.84
N ALA A 221 4.52 -4.20 14.94
CA ALA A 221 3.48 -4.83 15.74
C ALA A 221 2.15 -4.10 15.55
N TYR A 222 1.02 -4.82 15.63
CA TYR A 222 -0.30 -4.25 15.42
C TYR A 222 -1.40 -4.98 16.20
N ILE A 223 -2.45 -4.21 16.55
CA ILE A 223 -3.66 -4.72 17.20
C ILE A 223 -4.87 -4.08 16.50
N VAL A 224 -5.85 -4.90 16.09
CA VAL A 224 -7.06 -4.47 15.40
C VAL A 224 -8.25 -4.58 16.35
N GLU A 225 -8.94 -3.47 16.57
CA GLU A 225 -10.14 -3.36 17.41
C GLU A 225 -11.30 -2.72 16.64
N ASP A 226 -12.46 -2.57 17.28
CA ASP A 226 -13.55 -1.72 16.77
C ASP A 226 -13.04 -0.30 16.49
N ALA A 227 -13.52 0.31 15.41
CA ALA A 227 -13.18 1.69 15.10
C ALA A 227 -13.65 2.63 16.21
N GLN A 228 -12.74 3.39 16.78
CA GLN A 228 -13.01 4.36 17.83
C GLN A 228 -12.39 5.71 17.49
N ASP A 229 -12.99 6.78 18.00
CA ASP A 229 -12.35 8.09 17.95
C ASP A 229 -11.25 8.17 19.02
N ARG A 230 -10.01 8.06 18.58
CA ARG A 230 -8.81 8.16 19.40
C ARG A 230 -8.08 9.50 19.21
N SER A 231 -8.69 10.47 18.54
CA SER A 231 -8.07 11.75 18.16
C SER A 231 -7.71 12.62 19.38
N ALA A 232 -8.42 12.44 20.49
CA ALA A 232 -8.16 13.18 21.74
C ALA A 232 -7.01 12.59 22.58
N LEU A 233 -6.51 11.39 22.26
CA LEU A 233 -5.45 10.76 23.04
C LEU A 233 -4.09 11.41 22.74
N THR A 234 -3.38 11.74 23.79
CA THR A 234 -1.97 12.14 23.72
C THR A 234 -1.11 10.95 23.26
N PRO A 235 0.11 11.18 22.73
CA PRO A 235 1.01 10.09 22.35
C PRO A 235 1.27 9.09 23.49
N ASP A 236 1.44 9.57 24.73
CA ASP A 236 1.64 8.69 25.89
C ASP A 236 0.40 7.84 26.20
N GLU A 237 -0.80 8.40 26.07
CA GLU A 237 -2.06 7.66 26.22
C GLU A 237 -2.26 6.65 25.11
N GLN A 238 -1.85 6.96 23.88
CA GLN A 238 -1.86 6.00 22.77
C GLN A 238 -0.95 4.80 23.05
N LEU A 239 0.28 5.06 23.49
CA LEU A 239 1.21 4.01 23.91
C LEU A 239 0.65 3.15 25.04
N ALA A 240 0.11 3.80 26.09
CA ALA A 240 -0.49 3.10 27.23
C ALA A 240 -1.67 2.22 26.80
N THR A 241 -2.53 2.72 25.91
CA THR A 241 -3.68 1.97 25.38
C THR A 241 -3.23 0.74 24.61
N MET A 242 -2.25 0.88 23.69
CA MET A 242 -1.73 -0.27 22.94
C MET A 242 -1.08 -1.30 23.87
N LYS A 243 -0.32 -0.87 24.87
CA LYS A 243 0.26 -1.76 25.88
C LYS A 243 -0.82 -2.49 26.69
N GLN A 244 -1.89 -1.81 27.06
CA GLN A 244 -3.02 -2.42 27.78
C GLN A 244 -3.70 -3.50 26.93
N LEU A 245 -4.03 -3.20 25.67
CA LEU A 245 -4.66 -4.17 24.76
C LEU A 245 -3.75 -5.39 24.52
N SER A 246 -2.43 -5.18 24.46
CA SER A 246 -1.47 -6.25 24.23
C SER A 246 -1.30 -7.23 25.40
N GLN A 247 -1.79 -6.89 26.61
CA GLN A 247 -1.65 -7.75 27.80
C GLN A 247 -2.32 -9.12 27.68
N ALA A 248 -3.31 -9.23 26.80
CA ALA A 248 -3.99 -10.50 26.53
C ALA A 248 -3.21 -11.45 25.61
N TYR A 249 -2.09 -10.99 25.05
CA TYR A 249 -1.31 -11.74 24.09
C TYR A 249 0.09 -12.04 24.66
N HIS A 250 0.54 -13.28 24.56
CA HIS A 250 1.76 -13.78 25.17
C HIS A 250 2.74 -14.37 24.15
N GLY A 251 3.81 -15.00 24.60
CA GLY A 251 4.91 -15.45 23.77
C GLY A 251 5.74 -14.26 23.28
N PRO A 252 6.00 -14.09 21.96
CA PRO A 252 6.77 -12.93 21.48
C PRO A 252 6.18 -11.58 21.86
N TRP A 253 4.86 -11.48 22.09
CA TRP A 253 4.22 -10.24 22.56
C TRP A 253 4.70 -9.77 23.93
N ASP A 254 5.16 -10.68 24.81
CA ASP A 254 5.68 -10.28 26.12
C ASP A 254 6.94 -9.42 25.96
N GLU A 255 7.88 -9.85 25.12
CA GLU A 255 9.09 -9.09 24.81
C GLU A 255 8.79 -7.84 23.97
N ILE A 256 7.90 -7.92 22.98
CA ILE A 256 7.46 -6.78 22.18
C ILE A 256 6.89 -5.68 23.08
N ARG A 257 6.01 -6.03 24.02
CA ARG A 257 5.37 -5.08 24.94
C ARG A 257 6.38 -4.35 25.83
N GLU A 258 7.44 -5.02 26.25
CA GLU A 258 8.52 -4.41 27.04
C GLU A 258 9.30 -3.37 26.22
N THR A 259 9.47 -3.60 24.92
CA THR A 259 10.18 -2.70 24.00
C THR A 259 9.35 -1.50 23.54
N LEU A 260 8.03 -1.52 23.74
CA LEU A 260 7.16 -0.38 23.44
C LEU A 260 7.35 0.74 24.48
N THR A 261 8.31 1.62 24.26
CA THR A 261 8.69 2.70 25.20
C THR A 261 8.63 4.08 24.60
N ASP A 262 8.59 4.20 23.26
CA ASP A 262 8.58 5.47 22.54
C ASP A 262 7.17 5.77 22.00
N PRO A 263 6.45 6.76 22.57
CA PRO A 263 5.10 7.12 22.11
C PRO A 263 5.06 7.58 20.65
N SER A 264 6.15 8.18 20.13
CA SER A 264 6.21 8.66 18.74
C SER A 264 6.17 7.55 17.70
N ARG A 265 6.40 6.29 18.13
CA ARG A 265 6.40 5.11 17.29
C ARG A 265 5.08 4.33 17.32
N VAL A 266 4.07 4.87 18.01
CA VAL A 266 2.72 4.27 18.09
C VAL A 266 1.74 5.18 17.38
N ASN A 267 0.88 4.62 16.56
CA ASN A 267 -0.21 5.36 15.95
C ASN A 267 -1.48 4.50 15.84
N TYR A 268 -2.61 5.21 15.75
CA TYR A 268 -3.92 4.60 15.51
C TYR A 268 -4.53 5.17 14.24
N THR A 269 -5.12 4.29 13.41
CA THR A 269 -5.85 4.70 12.21
C THR A 269 -7.06 3.81 11.99
N TRP A 270 -8.05 4.31 11.24
CA TRP A 270 -9.21 3.53 10.82
C TRP A 270 -8.94 2.81 9.51
N PHE A 271 -9.70 1.72 9.30
CA PHE A 271 -9.80 1.08 8.00
C PHE A 271 -10.90 1.75 7.19
N GLU A 272 -10.55 2.18 6.01
CA GLU A 272 -11.46 2.74 5.04
C GLU A 272 -11.38 1.92 3.74
N THR A 273 -12.46 1.91 2.98
CA THR A 273 -12.55 1.16 1.73
C THR A 273 -13.34 1.91 0.67
N HIS A 274 -12.93 1.78 -0.57
CA HIS A 274 -13.67 2.16 -1.75
C HIS A 274 -13.13 1.48 -3.01
N VAL A 275 -13.97 1.41 -4.04
CA VAL A 275 -13.58 1.19 -5.44
C VAL A 275 -14.33 2.22 -6.25
N LEU A 276 -13.64 2.89 -7.15
CA LEU A 276 -14.27 3.78 -8.11
C LEU A 276 -14.89 2.94 -9.25
N ASP A 277 -16.24 2.92 -9.33
CA ASP A 277 -16.97 2.11 -10.32
C ASP A 277 -16.94 2.67 -11.74
N GLU A 278 -16.73 3.96 -11.88
CA GLU A 278 -16.65 4.63 -13.18
C GLU A 278 -15.24 4.52 -13.77
N PRO A 279 -15.04 4.85 -15.07
CA PRO A 279 -13.71 4.90 -15.64
C PRO A 279 -12.75 5.72 -14.76
N TRP A 280 -11.57 5.20 -14.52
CA TRP A 280 -10.60 5.85 -13.63
C TRP A 280 -9.90 7.03 -14.27
N ASN A 281 -10.26 7.37 -15.50
CA ASN A 281 -9.76 8.55 -16.18
C ASN A 281 -10.88 9.56 -16.54
N ARG A 282 -10.48 10.80 -16.74
CA ARG A 282 -11.25 11.85 -17.40
C ARG A 282 -10.33 12.54 -18.39
N GLY A 283 -10.55 12.26 -19.68
CA GLY A 283 -9.64 12.71 -20.71
C GLY A 283 -8.22 12.19 -20.46
N ARG A 284 -7.28 13.10 -20.29
CA ARG A 284 -5.85 12.84 -20.11
C ARG A 284 -5.40 12.74 -18.66
N VAL A 285 -6.33 12.74 -17.71
CA VAL A 285 -6.01 12.57 -16.27
C VAL A 285 -6.56 11.22 -15.79
N VAL A 286 -5.71 10.37 -15.22
CA VAL A 286 -6.05 9.02 -14.73
C VAL A 286 -5.74 8.88 -13.25
N LEU A 287 -6.55 8.09 -12.53
CA LEU A 287 -6.38 7.77 -11.12
C LEU A 287 -5.87 6.32 -10.96
N ILE A 288 -4.94 6.11 -10.01
CA ILE A 288 -4.40 4.78 -9.68
C ILE A 288 -4.19 4.62 -8.18
N GLY A 289 -4.02 3.37 -7.74
CA GLY A 289 -3.79 3.03 -6.35
C GLY A 289 -4.93 3.50 -5.44
N ASP A 290 -4.61 3.94 -4.23
CA ASP A 290 -5.62 4.37 -3.25
C ASP A 290 -6.46 5.57 -3.71
N ALA A 291 -6.10 6.26 -4.80
CA ALA A 291 -6.96 7.29 -5.41
C ALA A 291 -8.15 6.67 -6.16
N ALA A 292 -8.01 5.46 -6.68
CA ALA A 292 -9.05 4.72 -7.38
C ALA A 292 -9.68 3.60 -6.54
N HIS A 293 -8.89 2.89 -5.74
CA HIS A 293 -9.34 1.74 -4.93
C HIS A 293 -8.54 1.61 -3.63
N THR A 294 -9.22 1.40 -2.53
CA THR A 294 -8.61 1.22 -1.21
C THR A 294 -9.30 0.06 -0.49
N CYS A 295 -8.53 -0.75 0.20
CA CYS A 295 -9.04 -1.87 1.00
C CYS A 295 -8.44 -1.89 2.41
N PRO A 296 -9.15 -2.50 3.38
CA PRO A 296 -8.54 -2.79 4.67
C PRO A 296 -7.33 -3.73 4.50
N PRO A 297 -6.30 -3.63 5.34
CA PRO A 297 -5.06 -4.40 5.17
C PRO A 297 -5.16 -5.88 5.57
N THR A 298 -6.36 -6.43 5.63
CA THR A 298 -6.67 -7.79 6.11
C THR A 298 -5.99 -8.91 5.32
N ILE A 299 -5.69 -8.67 4.03
CA ILE A 299 -4.97 -9.61 3.16
C ILE A 299 -3.65 -9.04 2.61
N ALA A 300 -3.22 -7.86 3.09
CA ALA A 300 -1.97 -7.19 2.74
C ALA A 300 -1.73 -6.98 1.22
N GLN A 301 -2.79 -6.72 0.43
CA GLN A 301 -2.71 -6.59 -1.04
C GLN A 301 -2.80 -5.16 -1.56
N GLY A 302 -3.16 -4.15 -0.75
CA GLY A 302 -3.36 -2.78 -1.25
C GLY A 302 -2.12 -2.19 -1.94
N GLY A 303 -0.94 -2.37 -1.34
CA GLY A 303 0.31 -1.93 -1.95
C GLY A 303 0.67 -2.68 -3.23
N ALA A 304 0.35 -3.97 -3.32
CA ALA A 304 0.57 -4.77 -4.52
C ALA A 304 -0.32 -4.31 -5.67
N MET A 305 -1.61 -4.05 -5.40
CA MET A 305 -2.53 -3.53 -6.42
C MET A 305 -2.08 -2.16 -6.96
N ALA A 306 -1.56 -1.29 -6.09
CA ALA A 306 -1.01 0.00 -6.48
C ALA A 306 0.23 -0.13 -7.39
N LEU A 307 1.11 -1.08 -7.12
CA LEU A 307 2.27 -1.38 -7.96
C LEU A 307 1.86 -1.99 -9.30
N GLU A 308 0.88 -2.89 -9.32
CA GLU A 308 0.36 -3.48 -10.54
C GLU A 308 -0.34 -2.44 -11.43
N ASP A 309 -1.08 -1.47 -10.85
CA ASP A 309 -1.64 -0.36 -11.63
C ASP A 309 -0.55 0.43 -12.35
N ALA A 310 0.54 0.72 -11.65
CA ALA A 310 1.67 1.45 -12.19
C ALA A 310 2.32 0.74 -13.38
N VAL A 311 2.53 -0.57 -13.27
CA VAL A 311 3.12 -1.40 -14.35
C VAL A 311 2.21 -1.41 -15.57
N VAL A 312 0.92 -1.73 -15.39
CA VAL A 312 -0.04 -1.82 -16.49
C VAL A 312 -0.23 -0.48 -17.18
N LEU A 313 -0.36 0.61 -16.41
CA LEU A 313 -0.50 1.94 -16.97
C LEU A 313 0.74 2.35 -17.78
N ALA A 314 1.93 2.15 -17.22
CA ALA A 314 3.17 2.49 -17.91
C ALA A 314 3.38 1.66 -19.18
N GLU A 315 3.09 0.36 -19.15
CA GLU A 315 3.12 -0.52 -20.32
C GLU A 315 2.22 0.04 -21.45
N LEU A 316 0.95 0.32 -21.14
CA LEU A 316 0.01 0.83 -22.14
C LEU A 316 0.40 2.21 -22.69
N LEU A 317 0.89 3.12 -21.84
CA LEU A 317 1.33 4.45 -22.25
C LEU A 317 2.60 4.42 -23.13
N THR A 318 3.42 3.38 -23.01
CA THR A 318 4.70 3.29 -23.71
C THR A 318 4.68 2.36 -24.92
N GLU A 319 3.78 1.39 -24.96
CA GLU A 319 3.67 0.41 -26.07
C GLU A 319 2.65 0.78 -27.12
N ARG A 320 1.66 1.64 -26.79
CA ARG A 320 0.68 2.15 -27.76
C ARG A 320 1.15 3.45 -28.39
N ASP A 321 0.60 3.73 -29.59
CA ASP A 321 0.98 4.91 -30.40
C ASP A 321 0.09 6.15 -30.12
N ALA A 322 -1.04 5.95 -29.43
CA ALA A 322 -2.00 7.02 -29.15
C ALA A 322 -2.56 6.94 -27.71
N LEU A 323 -2.76 8.10 -27.10
CA LEU A 323 -3.51 8.27 -25.85
C LEU A 323 -4.97 8.51 -26.18
N ASP A 324 -5.72 7.44 -26.36
CA ASP A 324 -7.12 7.45 -26.79
C ASP A 324 -8.02 6.61 -25.84
N GLN A 325 -9.29 6.53 -26.17
CA GLN A 325 -10.25 5.75 -25.37
C GLN A 325 -9.93 4.26 -25.34
N GLU A 326 -9.36 3.71 -26.43
CA GLU A 326 -9.00 2.29 -26.47
C GLU A 326 -7.87 1.95 -25.48
N LEU A 327 -6.94 2.87 -25.24
CA LEU A 327 -5.90 2.72 -24.21
C LEU A 327 -6.56 2.67 -22.81
N TRP A 328 -7.48 3.60 -22.55
CA TRP A 328 -8.15 3.63 -21.24
C TRP A 328 -9.05 2.42 -21.00
N ASP A 329 -9.76 1.97 -22.02
CA ASP A 329 -10.58 0.75 -21.95
C ASP A 329 -9.71 -0.49 -21.68
N ALA A 330 -8.52 -0.56 -22.29
CA ALA A 330 -7.57 -1.64 -22.03
C ALA A 330 -7.01 -1.60 -20.61
N PHE A 331 -6.74 -0.39 -20.08
CA PHE A 331 -6.33 -0.21 -18.69
C PHE A 331 -7.41 -0.69 -17.72
N MET A 332 -8.65 -0.24 -17.91
CA MET A 332 -9.79 -0.65 -17.09
C MET A 332 -10.04 -2.17 -17.18
N ALA A 333 -9.97 -2.76 -18.37
CA ALA A 333 -10.18 -4.19 -18.57
C ALA A 333 -9.15 -5.05 -17.82
N ARG A 334 -7.91 -4.59 -17.69
CA ARG A 334 -6.86 -5.29 -16.96
C ARG A 334 -6.94 -5.06 -15.43
N ARG A 335 -7.39 -3.86 -15.00
CA ARG A 335 -7.23 -3.46 -13.59
C ARG A 335 -8.50 -3.49 -12.76
N TYR A 336 -9.63 -3.09 -13.33
CA TYR A 336 -10.85 -2.87 -12.54
C TYR A 336 -11.31 -4.12 -11.78
N GLU A 337 -11.61 -5.20 -12.49
CA GLU A 337 -12.12 -6.44 -11.84
C GLU A 337 -11.10 -7.05 -10.88
N ARG A 338 -9.80 -6.94 -11.21
CA ARG A 338 -8.73 -7.45 -10.35
C ARG A 338 -8.62 -6.68 -9.04
N ALA A 339 -8.59 -5.36 -9.09
CA ALA A 339 -8.57 -4.50 -7.91
C ALA A 339 -9.85 -4.65 -7.08
N LYS A 340 -11.02 -4.67 -7.74
CA LYS A 340 -12.32 -4.88 -7.10
C LYS A 340 -12.38 -6.20 -6.34
N THR A 341 -11.97 -7.30 -6.96
CA THR A 341 -11.93 -8.62 -6.30
C THR A 341 -11.08 -8.61 -5.04
N VAL A 342 -9.92 -7.95 -5.07
CA VAL A 342 -9.03 -7.81 -3.90
C VAL A 342 -9.69 -6.94 -2.81
N VAL A 343 -10.33 -5.84 -3.19
CA VAL A 343 -11.05 -4.98 -2.24
C VAL A 343 -12.22 -5.72 -1.59
N GLU A 344 -13.02 -6.43 -2.38
CA GLU A 344 -14.15 -7.22 -1.89
C GLU A 344 -13.70 -8.36 -0.95
N ALA A 345 -12.64 -9.07 -1.30
CA ALA A 345 -12.07 -10.13 -0.45
C ALA A 345 -11.52 -9.57 0.87
N SER A 346 -10.87 -8.40 0.82
CA SER A 346 -10.36 -7.72 2.01
C SER A 346 -11.51 -7.29 2.94
N ASN A 347 -12.57 -6.73 2.36
CA ASN A 347 -13.78 -6.35 3.09
C ASN A 347 -14.51 -7.57 3.67
N GLN A 348 -14.60 -8.66 2.90
CA GLN A 348 -15.26 -9.89 3.35
C GLN A 348 -14.57 -10.49 4.57
N LEU A 349 -13.22 -10.51 4.57
CA LEU A 349 -12.46 -11.00 5.72
C LEU A 349 -12.67 -10.09 6.96
N ALA A 350 -12.68 -8.77 6.77
CA ALA A 350 -13.00 -7.83 7.84
C ALA A 350 -14.42 -8.03 8.37
N GLN A 351 -15.40 -8.24 7.47
CA GLN A 351 -16.79 -8.45 7.87
C GLN A 351 -16.97 -9.73 8.69
N TRP A 352 -16.32 -10.84 8.30
CA TRP A 352 -16.37 -12.08 9.11
C TRP A 352 -15.83 -11.87 10.53
N GLN A 353 -14.80 -11.03 10.68
CA GLN A 353 -14.25 -10.71 12.00
C GLN A 353 -15.24 -9.84 12.83
N LEU A 354 -15.81 -8.79 12.21
CA LEU A 354 -16.82 -7.93 12.85
C LEU A 354 -18.05 -8.73 13.32
N ASP A 355 -18.51 -9.66 12.49
CA ASP A 355 -19.69 -10.49 12.79
C ASP A 355 -19.36 -11.65 13.72
N HIS A 356 -18.08 -11.85 14.10
CA HIS A 356 -17.61 -13.01 14.86
C HIS A 356 -17.98 -14.35 14.22
N VAL A 357 -17.97 -14.41 12.88
CA VAL A 357 -18.33 -15.58 12.10
C VAL A 357 -17.06 -16.25 11.57
N GLN A 358 -17.00 -17.57 11.69
CA GLN A 358 -15.95 -18.35 11.04
C GLN A 358 -16.25 -18.49 9.55
N GLY A 359 -15.66 -17.60 8.72
CA GLY A 359 -15.77 -17.70 7.28
C GLY A 359 -14.83 -18.75 6.66
N ASP A 360 -15.01 -19.03 5.37
CA ASP A 360 -14.08 -19.89 4.61
C ASP A 360 -12.82 -19.12 4.18
N ILE A 361 -12.02 -18.74 5.19
CA ILE A 361 -10.76 -18.01 4.99
C ILE A 361 -9.81 -18.77 4.05
N PRO A 362 -9.61 -20.10 4.15
CA PRO A 362 -8.72 -20.82 3.24
C PRO A 362 -9.12 -20.71 1.77
N SER A 363 -10.42 -20.82 1.44
CA SER A 363 -10.87 -20.67 0.06
C SER A 363 -10.74 -19.25 -0.45
N LEU A 364 -11.04 -18.25 0.39
CA LEU A 364 -10.84 -16.84 0.05
C LEU A 364 -9.37 -16.55 -0.26
N MET A 365 -8.45 -16.93 0.62
CA MET A 365 -7.02 -16.71 0.45
C MET A 365 -6.47 -17.45 -0.78
N ARG A 366 -6.94 -18.65 -1.03
CA ARG A 366 -6.58 -19.42 -2.24
C ARG A 366 -7.02 -18.71 -3.51
N SER A 367 -8.24 -18.18 -3.56
CA SER A 367 -8.74 -17.44 -4.74
C SER A 367 -7.89 -16.21 -5.04
N ILE A 368 -7.53 -15.46 -4.01
CA ILE A 368 -6.65 -14.29 -4.13
C ILE A 368 -5.23 -14.71 -4.57
N ALA A 369 -4.68 -15.79 -4.01
CA ALA A 369 -3.38 -16.30 -4.41
C ALA A 369 -3.35 -16.72 -5.90
N ILE A 370 -4.40 -17.37 -6.40
CA ILE A 370 -4.54 -17.73 -7.83
C ILE A 370 -4.56 -16.47 -8.69
N LEU A 371 -5.41 -15.49 -8.32
CA LEU A 371 -5.52 -14.22 -9.04
C LEU A 371 -4.17 -13.49 -9.10
N THR A 372 -3.50 -13.33 -7.96
CA THR A 372 -2.28 -12.52 -7.84
C THR A 372 -1.01 -13.22 -8.31
N SER A 373 -1.05 -14.54 -8.50
CA SER A 373 0.03 -15.30 -9.15
C SER A 373 0.14 -15.01 -10.66
N GLN A 374 -0.94 -14.57 -11.27
CA GLN A 374 -0.93 -14.14 -12.67
C GLN A 374 -0.40 -12.70 -12.76
N PRO A 375 0.39 -12.35 -13.77
CA PRO A 375 0.70 -10.94 -14.09
C PRO A 375 -0.59 -10.12 -14.28
N ALA A 376 -0.49 -8.84 -14.00
CA ALA A 376 -1.62 -7.91 -14.10
C ALA A 376 -1.94 -7.51 -15.54
#